data_1dbd8c81f8c74c9944d369815c6ed222
#
_entry.id   1dbd8c81f8c74c9944d369815c6ed222
#
_cell.length_a   1.000
_cell.length_b   1.000
_cell.length_c   1.000
_cell.angle_alpha   90.00
_cell.angle_beta   90.00
_cell.angle_gamma   90.00
#
_symmetry.space_group_name_H-M   'P 1'
#
loop_
_entity.id
_entity.type
_entity.pdbx_description
1 polymer ?
#
loop_
_entity_poly.entity_id
_entity_poly.type
_entity_poly.pdbx_seq_one_letter_code
_entity_poly.pdbx_strand_id
1 'polypeptide(L)'
;MDIVLLHRNLRIKDNEALYYGSQNQKYLVIYLFDKDYWNSNGKSSIQFQFAYDCLVSLDNELKELRSNIHIFEGNLYSLQEWIIRNYPKANIHFNHSTDIDYFRSQLNSFKQFFNAHDQFHTYSDHGIQLNNFDRDNWSKHWHKIKAVSYTHLTLPTTMLV
;
A
#
# COMPACT_ATOMS: atom_id res chain seq x y z
N MET A 1 15.11 -2.07 6.46
CA MET A 1 13.92 -1.35 6.94
C MET A 1 12.86 -1.48 5.88
N ASP A 2 11.61 -1.70 6.27
CA ASP A 2 10.51 -1.86 5.32
C ASP A 2 9.57 -0.67 5.39
N ILE A 3 9.04 -0.28 4.24
CA ILE A 3 8.06 0.79 4.11
C ILE A 3 6.81 0.21 3.45
N VAL A 4 5.70 0.25 4.15
CA VAL A 4 4.39 -0.11 3.60
C VAL A 4 3.74 1.15 3.06
N LEU A 5 3.57 1.21 1.75
CA LEU A 5 2.90 2.32 1.10
C LEU A 5 1.41 2.01 0.95
N LEU A 6 0.59 2.74 1.70
CA LEU A 6 -0.87 2.65 1.61
C LEU A 6 -1.40 3.59 0.52
N HIS A 7 -2.43 3.13 -0.18
CA HIS A 7 -3.17 3.96 -1.14
C HIS A 7 -4.69 3.84 -0.95
N ARG A 8 -5.31 2.75 -1.42
CA ARG A 8 -6.78 2.55 -1.32
C ARG A 8 -7.18 1.44 -0.35
N ASN A 9 -6.27 0.57 -0.03
CA ASN A 9 -6.47 -0.60 0.82
C ASN A 9 -6.26 -0.27 2.30
N LEU A 10 -7.12 0.61 2.81
CA LEU A 10 -7.05 1.15 4.18
C LEU A 10 -7.68 0.17 5.17
N ARG A 11 -7.04 -1.00 5.35
CA ARG A 11 -7.48 -2.06 6.25
C ARG A 11 -6.30 -2.88 6.76
N ILE A 12 -6.43 -3.46 7.94
CA ILE A 12 -5.43 -4.40 8.49
C ILE A 12 -5.63 -5.80 7.91
N LYS A 13 -6.88 -6.27 7.89
CA LYS A 13 -7.20 -7.63 7.47
C LYS A 13 -7.07 -7.74 5.95
N ASP A 14 -6.56 -8.90 5.49
CA ASP A 14 -6.43 -9.18 4.07
C ASP A 14 -5.61 -8.09 3.34
N ASN A 15 -4.45 -7.75 3.92
CA ASN A 15 -3.53 -6.74 3.39
C ASN A 15 -2.11 -7.32 3.36
N GLU A 16 -1.74 -7.88 2.21
CA GLU A 16 -0.45 -8.56 2.03
C GLU A 16 0.74 -7.61 2.20
N ALA A 17 0.65 -6.37 1.68
CA ALA A 17 1.72 -5.40 1.81
C ALA A 17 2.00 -5.08 3.29
N LEU A 18 0.95 -4.90 4.10
CA LEU A 18 1.08 -4.66 5.52
C LEU A 18 1.62 -5.90 6.24
N TYR A 19 1.14 -7.10 5.86
CA TYR A 19 1.61 -8.35 6.44
C TYR A 19 3.10 -8.56 6.22
N TYR A 20 3.57 -8.53 4.98
CA TYR A 20 4.98 -8.77 4.67
C TYR A 20 5.89 -7.62 5.11
N GLY A 21 5.44 -6.37 4.95
CA GLY A 21 6.22 -5.21 5.36
C GLY A 21 6.38 -5.07 6.88
N SER A 22 5.47 -5.67 7.66
CA SER A 22 5.55 -5.66 9.14
C SER A 22 6.31 -6.84 9.75
N GLN A 23 6.84 -7.78 8.94
CA GLN A 23 7.61 -8.92 9.47
C GLN A 23 8.94 -8.52 10.09
N ASN A 24 9.50 -7.40 9.64
CA ASN A 24 10.71 -6.86 10.23
C ASN A 24 10.41 -5.96 11.43
N GLN A 25 11.32 -5.95 12.41
CA GLN A 25 11.18 -5.10 13.61
C GLN A 25 11.14 -3.60 13.31
N LYS A 26 11.67 -3.18 12.14
CA LYS A 26 11.72 -1.78 11.72
C LYS A 26 10.95 -1.61 10.42
N TYR A 27 9.77 -1.05 10.53
CA TYR A 27 8.96 -0.69 9.37
C TYR A 27 8.23 0.65 9.59
N LEU A 28 7.84 1.28 8.48
CA LEU A 28 6.99 2.47 8.46
C LEU A 28 5.74 2.17 7.64
N VAL A 29 4.60 2.62 8.11
CA VAL A 29 3.36 2.63 7.34
C VAL A 29 3.12 4.05 6.87
N ILE A 30 3.17 4.28 5.55
CA ILE A 30 3.04 5.61 4.95
C ILE A 30 1.76 5.68 4.13
N TYR A 31 0.96 6.70 4.36
CA TYR A 31 -0.10 7.11 3.45
C TYR A 31 0.32 8.35 2.69
N LEU A 32 0.29 8.28 1.36
CA LEU A 32 0.58 9.41 0.48
C LEU A 32 -0.66 10.29 0.34
N PHE A 33 -0.59 11.49 0.88
CA PHE A 33 -1.60 12.51 0.67
C PHE A 33 -1.18 13.45 -0.47
N ASP A 34 -1.69 13.18 -1.66
CA ASP A 34 -1.45 13.98 -2.86
C ASP A 34 -2.65 14.92 -3.09
N LYS A 35 -2.42 16.22 -2.90
CA LYS A 35 -3.45 17.26 -3.08
C LYS A 35 -3.97 17.32 -4.53
N ASP A 36 -3.07 17.13 -5.50
CA ASP A 36 -3.46 17.18 -6.91
C ASP A 36 -4.35 15.98 -7.28
N TYR A 37 -4.05 14.80 -6.72
CA TYR A 37 -4.92 13.63 -6.84
C TYR A 37 -6.32 13.89 -6.30
N TRP A 38 -6.44 14.51 -5.11
CA TRP A 38 -7.73 14.78 -4.48
C TRP A 38 -8.48 15.95 -5.12
N ASN A 39 -7.78 16.94 -5.67
CA ASN A 39 -8.39 18.08 -6.35
C ASN A 39 -8.73 17.81 -7.82
N SER A 40 -8.19 16.75 -8.40
CA SER A 40 -8.38 16.40 -9.81
C SER A 40 -9.53 15.44 -10.02
N ASN A 41 -10.13 15.51 -11.21
CA ASN A 41 -10.87 14.40 -11.84
C ASN A 41 -12.06 13.84 -11.08
N GLY A 42 -12.97 14.71 -10.63
CA GLY A 42 -14.27 14.29 -10.14
C GLY A 42 -14.25 13.61 -8.76
N LYS A 43 -13.20 13.80 -8.00
CA LYS A 43 -13.20 13.42 -6.58
C LYS A 43 -14.13 14.33 -5.81
N SER A 44 -15.08 13.75 -5.07
CA SER A 44 -16.00 14.52 -4.25
C SER A 44 -15.48 14.68 -2.82
N SER A 45 -15.98 15.70 -2.12
CA SER A 45 -15.72 15.88 -0.69
C SER A 45 -16.16 14.67 0.15
N ILE A 46 -17.20 13.96 -0.28
CA ILE A 46 -17.69 12.74 0.37
C ILE A 46 -16.66 11.61 0.25
N GLN A 47 -16.05 11.44 -0.93
CA GLN A 47 -14.99 10.44 -1.12
C GLN A 47 -13.76 10.76 -0.27
N PHE A 48 -13.39 12.04 -0.18
CA PHE A 48 -12.31 12.47 0.68
C PHE A 48 -12.61 12.20 2.16
N GLN A 49 -13.82 12.57 2.63
CA GLN A 49 -14.24 12.31 4.00
C GLN A 49 -14.23 10.83 4.33
N PHE A 50 -14.75 10.00 3.43
CA PHE A 50 -14.73 8.55 3.59
C PHE A 50 -13.29 7.99 3.71
N ALA A 51 -12.37 8.45 2.85
CA ALA A 51 -10.98 8.03 2.92
C ALA A 51 -10.30 8.48 4.23
N TYR A 52 -10.62 9.70 4.69
CA TYR A 52 -10.15 10.23 5.97
C TYR A 52 -10.65 9.38 7.15
N ASP A 53 -11.94 9.04 7.18
CA ASP A 53 -12.54 8.23 8.24
C ASP A 53 -11.93 6.81 8.25
N CYS A 54 -11.66 6.23 7.08
CA CYS A 54 -10.95 4.95 6.97
C CYS A 54 -9.51 5.04 7.50
N LEU A 55 -8.80 6.14 7.23
CA LEU A 55 -7.44 6.35 7.75
C LEU A 55 -7.43 6.48 9.27
N VAL A 56 -8.38 7.23 9.84
CA VAL A 56 -8.51 7.39 11.29
C VAL A 56 -8.81 6.02 11.94
N SER A 57 -9.72 5.24 11.37
CA SER A 57 -10.02 3.90 11.87
C SER A 57 -8.81 2.98 11.83
N LEU A 58 -8.11 2.95 10.68
CA LEU A 58 -6.92 2.12 10.51
C LEU A 58 -5.78 2.55 11.44
N ASP A 59 -5.57 3.85 11.65
CA ASP A 59 -4.54 4.36 12.55
C ASP A 59 -4.83 3.95 14.01
N ASN A 60 -6.09 3.99 14.42
CA ASN A 60 -6.49 3.51 15.75
C ASN A 60 -6.24 2.00 15.93
N GLU A 61 -6.61 1.18 14.92
CA GLU A 61 -6.33 -0.25 14.94
C GLU A 61 -4.81 -0.55 14.96
N LEU A 62 -4.01 0.22 14.21
CA LEU A 62 -2.55 0.08 14.21
C LEU A 62 -1.93 0.49 15.54
N LYS A 63 -2.46 1.51 16.21
CA LYS A 63 -2.01 1.92 17.56
C LYS A 63 -2.22 0.83 18.60
N GLU A 64 -3.30 0.08 18.53
CA GLU A 64 -3.51 -1.10 19.38
C GLU A 64 -2.42 -2.15 19.18
N LEU A 65 -1.86 -2.21 17.97
CA LEU A 65 -0.74 -3.08 17.58
C LEU A 65 0.63 -2.40 17.75
N ARG A 66 0.69 -1.26 18.43
CA ARG A 66 1.89 -0.43 18.65
C ARG A 66 2.53 0.07 17.36
N SER A 67 1.73 0.34 16.35
CA SER A 67 2.12 0.96 15.08
C SER A 67 1.29 2.22 14.83
N ASN A 68 1.61 2.98 13.79
CA ASN A 68 0.84 4.16 13.39
C ASN A 68 1.04 4.46 11.90
N ILE A 69 0.17 5.31 11.35
CA ILE A 69 0.30 5.80 9.99
C ILE A 69 1.08 7.12 9.98
N HIS A 70 2.06 7.20 9.10
CA HIS A 70 2.72 8.45 8.76
C HIS A 70 2.09 9.05 7.51
N ILE A 71 1.51 10.23 7.63
CA ILE A 71 0.96 10.95 6.47
C ILE A 71 2.10 11.70 5.79
N PHE A 72 2.39 11.35 4.53
CA PHE A 72 3.32 12.10 3.70
C PHE A 72 2.52 12.99 2.73
N GLU A 73 2.66 14.29 2.87
CA GLU A 73 2.04 15.26 1.97
C GLU A 73 2.94 15.52 0.76
N GLY A 74 2.44 15.23 -0.44
CA GLY A 74 3.16 15.40 -1.69
C GLY A 74 2.69 14.42 -2.76
N ASN A 75 3.48 14.26 -3.80
CA ASN A 75 3.27 13.26 -4.83
C ASN A 75 4.27 12.10 -4.73
N LEU A 76 4.13 11.08 -5.57
CA LEU A 76 5.03 9.92 -5.54
C LEU A 76 6.49 10.28 -5.84
N TYR A 77 6.75 11.33 -6.64
CA TYR A 77 8.12 11.78 -6.91
C TYR A 77 8.78 12.35 -5.64
N SER A 78 8.10 13.26 -4.94
CA SER A 78 8.62 13.84 -3.69
C SER A 78 8.77 12.79 -2.58
N LEU A 79 7.87 11.81 -2.53
CA LEU A 79 7.99 10.66 -1.62
C LEU A 79 9.22 9.81 -1.97
N GLN A 80 9.46 9.55 -3.25
CA GLN A 80 10.64 8.82 -3.71
C GLN A 80 11.94 9.50 -3.26
N GLU A 81 12.07 10.81 -3.51
CA GLU A 81 13.24 11.59 -3.08
C GLU A 81 13.44 11.54 -1.56
N TRP A 82 12.34 11.66 -0.82
CA TRP A 82 12.39 11.57 0.64
C TRP A 82 12.84 10.19 1.13
N ILE A 83 12.33 9.11 0.53
CA ILE A 83 12.76 7.74 0.86
C ILE A 83 14.25 7.55 0.56
N ILE A 84 14.71 7.95 -0.62
CA ILE A 84 16.12 7.82 -1.01
C ILE A 84 17.04 8.53 -0.05
N ARG A 85 16.65 9.73 0.38
CA ARG A 85 17.46 10.55 1.30
C ARG A 85 17.53 9.98 2.70
N ASN A 86 16.42 9.48 3.23
CA ASN A 86 16.32 9.06 4.63
C ASN A 86 16.50 7.55 4.82
N TYR A 87 16.11 6.75 3.83
CA TYR A 87 16.07 5.29 3.89
C TYR A 87 16.52 4.62 2.58
N PRO A 88 17.76 4.85 2.13
CA PRO A 88 18.23 4.43 0.79
C PRO A 88 18.22 2.91 0.56
N LYS A 89 18.13 2.13 1.62
CA LYS A 89 18.07 0.65 1.57
C LYS A 89 16.71 0.11 2.06
N ALA A 90 15.65 0.90 1.98
CA ALA A 90 14.33 0.44 2.38
C ALA A 90 13.70 -0.43 1.29
N ASN A 91 13.04 -1.51 1.71
CA ASN A 91 12.13 -2.26 0.85
C ASN A 91 10.76 -1.60 0.88
N ILE A 92 10.14 -1.48 -0.28
CA ILE A 92 8.82 -0.88 -0.42
C ILE A 92 7.80 -2.00 -0.65
N HIS A 93 6.79 -2.06 0.19
CA HIS A 93 5.68 -3.00 0.09
C HIS A 93 4.42 -2.25 -0.33
N PHE A 94 3.81 -2.69 -1.42
CA PHE A 94 2.66 -2.01 -2.00
C PHE A 94 1.63 -3.00 -2.54
N ASN A 95 0.36 -2.82 -2.20
CA ASN A 95 -0.70 -3.59 -2.82
C ASN A 95 -1.04 -3.04 -4.21
N HIS A 96 -1.17 -3.92 -5.18
CA HIS A 96 -1.42 -3.53 -6.56
C HIS A 96 -2.77 -2.78 -6.65
N SER A 97 -2.74 -1.63 -7.29
CA SER A 97 -3.92 -0.79 -7.50
C SER A 97 -4.35 -0.78 -8.97
N THR A 98 -5.65 -0.85 -9.20
CA THR A 98 -6.30 -0.66 -10.51
C THR A 98 -6.74 0.79 -10.71
N ASP A 99 -6.02 1.75 -10.15
CA ASP A 99 -6.40 3.15 -10.11
C ASP A 99 -6.30 3.88 -11.45
N ILE A 100 -6.74 5.13 -11.43
CA ILE A 100 -6.75 6.05 -12.58
C ILE A 100 -5.35 6.29 -13.16
N ASP A 101 -5.28 6.73 -14.40
CA ASP A 101 -4.04 6.89 -15.15
C ASP A 101 -3.05 7.84 -14.51
N TYR A 102 -3.53 8.88 -13.84
CA TYR A 102 -2.67 9.83 -13.10
C TYR A 102 -1.78 9.11 -12.07
N PHE A 103 -2.37 8.33 -11.20
CA PHE A 103 -1.62 7.60 -10.18
C PHE A 103 -0.80 6.46 -10.78
N ARG A 104 -1.36 5.79 -11.80
CA ARG A 104 -0.69 4.66 -12.48
C ARG A 104 0.61 5.08 -13.16
N SER A 105 0.64 6.26 -13.82
CA SER A 105 1.83 6.77 -14.48
C SER A 105 2.94 7.10 -13.48
N GLN A 106 2.60 7.78 -12.39
CA GLN A 106 3.54 8.07 -11.31
C GLN A 106 4.06 6.80 -10.64
N LEU A 107 3.17 5.84 -10.40
CA LEU A 107 3.54 4.55 -9.81
C LEU A 107 4.51 3.77 -10.69
N ASN A 108 4.38 3.83 -12.02
CA ASN A 108 5.30 3.15 -12.93
C ASN A 108 6.72 3.72 -12.81
N SER A 109 6.88 5.03 -12.74
CA SER A 109 8.19 5.68 -12.53
C SER A 109 8.78 5.31 -11.18
N PHE A 110 7.97 5.34 -10.13
CA PHE A 110 8.36 4.94 -8.78
C PHE A 110 8.82 3.48 -8.73
N LYS A 111 8.05 2.57 -9.35
CA LYS A 111 8.41 1.15 -9.49
C LYS A 111 9.72 0.94 -10.21
N GLN A 112 9.91 1.59 -11.36
CA GLN A 112 11.14 1.44 -12.15
C GLN A 112 12.37 1.77 -11.33
N PHE A 113 12.31 2.84 -10.54
CA PHE A 113 13.42 3.24 -9.68
C PHE A 113 13.75 2.16 -8.64
N PHE A 114 12.76 1.72 -7.86
CA PHE A 114 13.02 0.77 -6.77
C PHE A 114 13.24 -0.67 -7.27
N ASN A 115 12.64 -1.08 -8.38
CA ASN A 115 12.88 -2.39 -9.00
C ASN A 115 14.33 -2.55 -9.48
N ALA A 116 14.96 -1.47 -9.96
CA ALA A 116 16.37 -1.52 -10.36
C ALA A 116 17.30 -1.92 -9.20
N HIS A 117 16.83 -1.82 -7.95
CA HIS A 117 17.56 -2.16 -6.73
C HIS A 117 16.96 -3.36 -5.98
N ASP A 118 15.99 -4.06 -6.59
CA ASP A 118 15.22 -5.17 -5.97
C ASP A 118 14.54 -4.80 -4.64
N GLN A 119 14.08 -3.55 -4.54
CA GLN A 119 13.52 -2.96 -3.31
C GLN A 119 12.01 -2.76 -3.39
N PHE A 120 11.33 -3.18 -4.47
CA PHE A 120 9.89 -2.94 -4.64
C PHE A 120 9.10 -4.25 -4.74
N HIS A 121 8.28 -4.49 -3.73
CA HIS A 121 7.46 -5.69 -3.62
C HIS A 121 5.98 -5.35 -3.81
N THR A 122 5.34 -5.98 -4.78
CA THR A 122 3.91 -5.78 -5.06
C THR A 122 3.10 -7.01 -4.73
N TYR A 123 1.94 -6.77 -4.15
CA TYR A 123 1.00 -7.81 -3.75
C TYR A 123 -0.36 -7.58 -4.40
N SER A 124 -1.12 -8.66 -4.60
CA SER A 124 -2.47 -8.57 -5.17
C SER A 124 -3.50 -8.62 -4.05
N ASP A 125 -4.23 -7.54 -3.85
CA ASP A 125 -5.30 -7.45 -2.84
C ASP A 125 -6.71 -7.65 -3.43
N HIS A 126 -6.78 -8.05 -4.69
CA HIS A 126 -8.03 -8.27 -5.41
C HIS A 126 -7.94 -9.53 -6.28
N GLY A 127 -9.10 -10.13 -6.56
CA GLY A 127 -9.21 -11.31 -7.41
C GLY A 127 -9.11 -11.05 -8.91
N ILE A 128 -8.72 -9.83 -9.33
CA ILE A 128 -8.61 -9.46 -10.74
C ILE A 128 -7.28 -9.95 -11.29
N GLN A 129 -7.33 -10.73 -12.35
CA GLN A 129 -6.16 -11.18 -13.09
C GLN A 129 -5.79 -10.10 -14.11
N LEU A 130 -4.71 -9.36 -13.85
CA LEU A 130 -4.30 -8.21 -14.66
C LEU A 130 -3.50 -8.61 -15.92
N ASN A 131 -2.84 -9.76 -15.88
CA ASN A 131 -2.06 -10.28 -16.98
C ASN A 131 -2.56 -11.67 -17.34
N ASN A 132 -2.57 -12.00 -18.65
CA ASN A 132 -3.00 -13.30 -19.16
C ASN A 132 -4.41 -13.70 -18.71
N PHE A 133 -5.40 -12.88 -19.06
CA PHE A 133 -6.78 -13.21 -18.79
C PHE A 133 -7.17 -14.51 -19.50
N ASP A 134 -7.30 -15.56 -18.73
CA ASP A 134 -7.83 -16.85 -19.17
C ASP A 134 -9.20 -17.07 -18.53
N ARG A 135 -10.25 -16.91 -19.33
CA ARG A 135 -11.63 -17.06 -18.89
C ARG A 135 -11.91 -18.45 -18.31
N ASP A 136 -11.33 -19.50 -18.90
CA ASP A 136 -11.62 -20.89 -18.54
C ASP A 136 -10.94 -21.27 -17.22
N ASN A 137 -9.83 -20.62 -16.88
CA ASN A 137 -9.09 -20.84 -15.65
C ASN A 137 -9.39 -19.79 -14.56
N TRP A 138 -10.26 -18.80 -14.84
CA TRP A 138 -10.59 -17.77 -13.87
C TRP A 138 -11.17 -18.34 -12.56
N SER A 139 -12.05 -19.33 -12.65
CA SER A 139 -12.65 -19.97 -11.47
C SER A 139 -11.59 -20.65 -10.59
N LYS A 140 -10.59 -21.32 -11.19
CA LYS A 140 -9.48 -21.94 -10.43
C LYS A 140 -8.62 -20.89 -9.76
N HIS A 141 -8.32 -19.79 -10.46
CA HIS A 141 -7.58 -18.66 -9.92
C HIS A 141 -8.32 -18.02 -8.72
N TRP A 142 -9.62 -17.78 -8.85
CA TRP A 142 -10.46 -17.25 -7.79
C TRP A 142 -10.50 -18.14 -6.55
N HIS A 143 -10.64 -19.45 -6.72
CA HIS A 143 -10.60 -20.39 -5.61
C HIS A 143 -9.24 -20.41 -4.91
N LYS A 144 -8.16 -20.28 -5.65
CA LYS A 144 -6.80 -20.20 -5.09
C LYS A 144 -6.63 -18.94 -4.24
N ILE A 145 -7.10 -17.78 -4.71
CA ILE A 145 -7.05 -16.52 -3.95
C ILE A 145 -7.88 -16.62 -2.67
N LYS A 146 -9.10 -17.15 -2.76
CA LYS A 146 -9.96 -17.34 -1.56
C LYS A 146 -9.38 -18.28 -0.52
N ALA A 147 -8.59 -19.26 -0.92
CA ALA A 147 -7.97 -20.21 0.00
C ALA A 147 -6.83 -19.58 0.81
N VAL A 148 -6.27 -18.46 0.37
CA VAL A 148 -5.22 -17.71 1.07
C VAL A 148 -5.89 -16.54 1.79
N SER A 149 -6.50 -16.82 2.93
CA SER A 149 -7.04 -15.78 3.79
C SER A 149 -5.97 -15.37 4.81
N TYR A 150 -5.34 -14.22 4.62
CA TYR A 150 -4.48 -13.59 5.63
C TYR A 150 -5.33 -12.96 6.75
N THR A 151 -6.17 -13.79 7.38
CA THR A 151 -7.18 -13.33 8.33
C THR A 151 -6.61 -12.95 9.70
N HIS A 152 -5.35 -13.27 9.98
CA HIS A 152 -4.72 -13.00 11.25
C HIS A 152 -3.34 -12.39 11.09
N LEU A 153 -3.31 -11.05 11.04
CA LEU A 153 -2.09 -10.28 11.22
C LEU A 153 -1.70 -10.28 12.70
N THR A 154 -0.69 -11.06 13.05
CA THR A 154 0.10 -10.80 14.26
C THR A 154 1.23 -9.89 13.85
N LEU A 155 1.09 -8.58 14.04
CA LEU A 155 2.20 -7.66 13.85
C LEU A 155 3.25 -7.89 14.93
N PRO A 156 4.57 -7.86 14.59
CA PRO A 156 5.61 -7.91 15.59
C PRO A 156 5.45 -6.75 16.58
N THR A 157 5.53 -7.05 17.86
CA THR A 157 5.22 -6.13 18.97
C THR A 157 6.29 -5.07 19.23
N THR A 158 7.29 -4.91 18.37
CA THR A 158 8.40 -3.99 18.59
C THR A 158 8.42 -2.90 17.55
N MET A 159 7.84 -1.75 17.89
CA MET A 159 8.18 -0.48 17.25
C MET A 159 9.40 0.13 17.93
N LEU A 160 10.30 0.66 17.14
CA LEU A 160 11.30 1.60 17.60
C LEU A 160 10.70 3.01 17.55
N VAL A 161 10.72 3.66 18.70
CA VAL A 161 10.54 5.10 18.83
C VAL A 161 11.71 5.81 18.15
#